data_1e4ddc21df115384f4df397ba142b0bc
#
_entry.id   1e4ddc21df115384f4df397ba142b0bc
#
_cell.length_a   1.000
_cell.length_b   1.000
_cell.length_c   1.000
_cell.angle_alpha   90.00
_cell.angle_beta   90.00
_cell.angle_gamma   90.00
#
_symmetry.space_group_name_H-M   'P 1'
#
loop_
_entity.id
_entity.type
_entity.pdbx_description
1 polymer ?
#
loop_
_entity_poly.entity_id
_entity_poly.type
_entity_poly.pdbx_seq_one_letter_code
_entity_poly.pdbx_strand_id
1 'polypeptide(L)'
;MKTVKVDLGSDSYRIEIGRGLLSSVGEKLRQLTKAEKIAVVTDDHVRRIYGERIREILKGVGFDVKVIAIPAGEASKNLRVFGDVLEALAGFDMSRSDALVTLSGGVPGDLGGFAAASYMRGIDFFQIPTTILAQIDSSVGGKVAVDLRSGKNLAGAFYQPKGVFIDPDLLSTLPTRYVHDGLAEAVKYGCIGDRELFELFESIETKEDLEKNIEEIILRSVLQKTKFVEEDQYDNGSRQMLNFGHTIGHAIERYFHYSTYTHGEGVAIGMSLLSAQSEKLGYTESGCTDRLRAVLKKLALPTSIGVPAEELILHALHDKKRRGKEITLVVMRSIGRAELVKVPTEALADWIVTE
;
A
#
# COMPACT_ATOMS: atom_id res chain seq x y z
N MET A 1 -9.84 9.99 17.70
CA MET A 1 -8.53 10.15 17.05
C MET A 1 -7.52 9.22 17.71
N LYS A 2 -6.82 8.41 16.93
CA LYS A 2 -5.78 7.46 17.39
C LYS A 2 -4.44 7.88 16.78
N THR A 3 -3.33 7.57 17.47
CA THR A 3 -1.98 7.93 17.01
C THR A 3 -1.08 6.69 17.12
N VAL A 4 -0.41 6.34 16.02
CA VAL A 4 0.61 5.29 15.96
C VAL A 4 1.96 5.97 15.74
N LYS A 5 2.95 5.67 16.58
CA LYS A 5 4.34 6.08 16.37
C LYS A 5 5.04 5.02 15.54
N VAL A 6 5.74 5.43 14.51
CA VAL A 6 6.69 4.57 13.77
C VAL A 6 8.08 4.94 14.26
N ASP A 7 8.75 4.02 14.98
CA ASP A 7 10.03 4.28 15.64
C ASP A 7 11.22 3.81 14.78
N LEU A 8 11.84 4.75 14.10
CA LEU A 8 12.97 4.54 13.20
C LEU A 8 14.16 5.43 13.56
N GLY A 9 14.35 5.72 14.85
CA GLY A 9 15.40 6.63 15.31
C GLY A 9 15.18 8.05 14.81
N SER A 10 16.12 8.57 14.01
CA SER A 10 16.04 9.93 13.43
C SER A 10 14.92 10.10 12.41
N ASP A 11 14.45 8.99 11.82
CA ASP A 11 13.41 8.97 10.79
C ASP A 11 12.04 8.62 11.35
N SER A 12 11.88 8.64 12.69
CA SER A 12 10.63 8.38 13.37
C SER A 12 9.57 9.42 13.03
N TYR A 13 8.32 8.97 12.87
CA TYR A 13 7.18 9.83 12.58
C TYR A 13 5.91 9.33 13.24
N ARG A 14 4.82 10.09 13.09
CA ARG A 14 3.51 9.73 13.62
C ARG A 14 2.50 9.54 12.50
N ILE A 15 1.63 8.56 12.71
CA ILE A 15 0.45 8.31 11.90
C ILE A 15 -0.75 8.67 12.77
N GLU A 16 -1.53 9.64 12.33
CA GLU A 16 -2.77 10.04 12.99
C GLU A 16 -3.97 9.48 12.22
N ILE A 17 -4.90 8.87 12.95
CA ILE A 17 -6.08 8.20 12.37
C ILE A 17 -7.33 8.76 13.03
N GLY A 18 -8.28 9.25 12.23
CA GLY A 18 -9.58 9.70 12.74
C GLY A 18 -10.42 10.42 11.71
N ARG A 19 -11.73 10.31 11.88
CA ARG A 19 -12.71 10.96 11.00
C ARG A 19 -12.64 12.47 11.09
N GLY A 20 -12.83 13.15 9.96
CA GLY A 20 -12.78 14.60 9.85
C GLY A 20 -11.39 15.21 9.98
N LEU A 21 -10.33 14.39 10.02
CA LEU A 21 -8.95 14.81 10.22
C LEU A 21 -8.46 15.77 9.13
N LEU A 22 -8.95 15.63 7.89
CA LEU A 22 -8.61 16.53 6.80
C LEU A 22 -8.85 18.01 7.15
N SER A 23 -9.91 18.33 7.89
CA SER A 23 -10.24 19.71 8.23
C SER A 23 -9.25 20.39 9.18
N SER A 24 -8.51 19.61 9.96
CA SER A 24 -7.49 20.11 10.93
C SER A 24 -6.05 19.88 10.46
N VAL A 25 -5.85 19.30 9.27
CA VAL A 25 -4.51 18.93 8.80
C VAL A 25 -3.58 20.13 8.63
N GLY A 26 -4.12 21.30 8.27
CA GLY A 26 -3.33 22.52 8.14
C GLY A 26 -2.63 22.92 9.44
N GLU A 27 -3.37 22.93 10.56
CA GLU A 27 -2.84 23.25 11.89
C GLU A 27 -1.79 22.23 12.33
N LYS A 28 -2.02 20.94 12.03
CA LYS A 28 -1.08 19.86 12.34
C LYS A 28 0.21 19.99 11.55
N LEU A 29 0.14 20.30 10.28
CA LEU A 29 1.32 20.56 9.45
C LEU A 29 2.13 21.77 9.99
N ARG A 30 1.46 22.85 10.42
CA ARG A 30 2.16 24.01 11.04
C ARG A 30 2.96 23.65 12.28
N GLN A 31 2.54 22.64 13.02
CA GLN A 31 3.28 22.15 14.21
C GLN A 31 4.49 21.28 13.83
N LEU A 32 4.48 20.65 12.64
CA LEU A 32 5.48 19.68 12.22
C LEU A 32 6.53 20.25 11.26
N THR A 33 6.23 21.33 10.55
CA THR A 33 7.17 21.95 9.61
C THR A 33 7.19 23.48 9.73
N LYS A 34 8.35 24.07 9.41
CA LYS A 34 8.55 25.50 9.28
C LYS A 34 8.38 25.99 7.84
N ALA A 35 7.93 25.14 6.93
CA ALA A 35 7.73 25.47 5.54
C ALA A 35 6.87 26.73 5.38
N GLU A 36 7.20 27.54 4.39
CA GLU A 36 6.36 28.65 3.93
C GLU A 36 5.50 28.22 2.76
N LYS A 37 6.04 27.37 1.88
CA LYS A 37 5.35 26.83 0.72
C LYS A 37 5.05 25.35 0.87
N ILE A 38 3.86 24.96 0.43
CA ILE A 38 3.43 23.55 0.36
C ILE A 38 3.05 23.21 -1.09
N ALA A 39 3.73 22.24 -1.69
CA ALA A 39 3.26 21.61 -2.90
C ALA A 39 2.38 20.41 -2.54
N VAL A 40 1.14 20.39 -3.01
CA VAL A 40 0.22 19.26 -2.87
C VAL A 40 0.24 18.45 -4.16
N VAL A 41 0.81 17.24 -4.13
CA VAL A 41 0.79 16.30 -5.25
C VAL A 41 -0.42 15.38 -5.13
N THR A 42 -1.19 15.28 -6.18
CA THR A 42 -2.43 14.50 -6.24
C THR A 42 -2.65 13.99 -7.67
N ASP A 43 -3.70 13.20 -7.90
CA ASP A 43 -4.15 12.90 -9.25
C ASP A 43 -5.34 13.80 -9.67
N ASP A 44 -5.68 13.77 -10.95
CA ASP A 44 -6.74 14.59 -11.52
C ASP A 44 -8.14 14.21 -11.01
N HIS A 45 -8.33 12.97 -10.55
CA HIS A 45 -9.58 12.51 -9.94
C HIS A 45 -9.73 13.08 -8.51
N VAL A 46 -8.75 12.86 -7.65
CA VAL A 46 -8.74 13.34 -6.26
C VAL A 46 -8.71 14.88 -6.21
N ARG A 47 -7.99 15.53 -7.14
CA ARG A 47 -7.98 16.99 -7.28
C ARG A 47 -9.40 17.57 -7.47
N ARG A 48 -10.23 16.94 -8.33
CA ARG A 48 -11.61 17.41 -8.55
C ARG A 48 -12.46 17.37 -7.30
N ILE A 49 -12.21 16.40 -6.42
CA ILE A 49 -13.00 16.20 -5.19
C ILE A 49 -12.47 17.05 -4.04
N TYR A 50 -11.16 17.04 -3.81
CA TYR A 50 -10.54 17.56 -2.60
C TYR A 50 -9.53 18.69 -2.84
N GLY A 51 -9.13 18.95 -4.09
CA GLY A 51 -8.01 19.84 -4.39
C GLY A 51 -8.22 21.28 -3.93
N GLU A 52 -9.43 21.83 -4.09
CA GLU A 52 -9.73 23.18 -3.59
C GLU A 52 -9.84 23.21 -2.07
N ARG A 53 -10.50 22.22 -1.49
CA ARG A 53 -10.65 22.11 -0.03
C ARG A 53 -9.30 22.05 0.68
N ILE A 54 -8.36 21.23 0.23
CA ILE A 54 -7.02 21.16 0.84
C ILE A 54 -6.25 22.47 0.65
N ARG A 55 -6.37 23.10 -0.50
CA ARG A 55 -5.74 24.39 -0.77
C ARG A 55 -6.21 25.46 0.22
N GLU A 56 -7.52 25.56 0.46
CA GLU A 56 -8.11 26.51 1.39
C GLU A 56 -7.68 26.24 2.84
N ILE A 57 -7.70 24.95 3.26
CA ILE A 57 -7.25 24.54 4.60
C ILE A 57 -5.81 24.98 4.85
N LEU A 58 -4.91 24.72 3.91
CA LEU A 58 -3.48 25.04 4.04
C LEU A 58 -3.24 26.56 3.98
N LYS A 59 -3.92 27.26 3.07
CA LYS A 59 -3.85 28.73 2.99
C LYS A 59 -4.40 29.42 4.25
N GLY A 60 -5.47 28.87 4.83
CA GLY A 60 -6.09 29.38 6.04
C GLY A 60 -5.15 29.42 7.26
N VAL A 61 -4.10 28.60 7.26
CA VAL A 61 -3.05 28.59 8.29
C VAL A 61 -1.75 29.25 7.84
N GLY A 62 -1.79 29.98 6.71
CA GLY A 62 -0.71 30.85 6.23
C GLY A 62 0.37 30.18 5.37
N PHE A 63 0.10 29.01 4.76
CA PHE A 63 0.98 28.45 3.73
C PHE A 63 0.73 29.08 2.36
N ASP A 64 1.76 29.28 1.54
CA ASP A 64 1.59 29.44 0.12
C ASP A 64 1.47 28.05 -0.53
N VAL A 65 0.44 27.83 -1.36
CA VAL A 65 0.03 26.46 -1.77
C VAL A 65 -0.11 26.35 -3.26
N LYS A 66 0.58 25.35 -3.85
CA LYS A 66 0.40 24.91 -5.22
C LYS A 66 -0.11 23.47 -5.26
N VAL A 67 -1.22 23.23 -5.95
CA VAL A 67 -1.73 21.86 -6.21
C VAL A 67 -1.22 21.40 -7.58
N ILE A 68 -0.48 20.31 -7.59
CA ILE A 68 0.11 19.64 -8.77
C ILE A 68 -0.66 18.35 -9.00
N ALA A 69 -1.42 18.26 -10.08
CA ALA A 69 -2.17 17.06 -10.42
C ALA A 69 -1.48 16.29 -11.56
N ILE A 70 -1.34 14.98 -11.37
CA ILE A 70 -0.91 14.04 -12.41
C ILE A 70 -2.13 13.27 -12.95
N PRO A 71 -2.08 12.68 -14.14
CA PRO A 71 -3.16 11.80 -14.60
C PRO A 71 -3.38 10.63 -13.64
N ALA A 72 -4.63 10.25 -13.36
CA ALA A 72 -4.93 9.13 -12.49
C ALA A 72 -4.51 7.79 -13.11
N GLY A 73 -4.08 6.84 -12.24
CA GLY A 73 -3.75 5.47 -12.62
C GLY A 73 -2.25 5.18 -12.72
N GLU A 74 -1.93 3.88 -12.72
CA GLU A 74 -0.56 3.35 -12.67
C GLU A 74 0.33 3.82 -13.83
N ALA A 75 -0.26 4.07 -15.01
CA ALA A 75 0.47 4.57 -16.18
C ALA A 75 1.19 5.92 -15.93
N SER A 76 0.79 6.67 -14.91
CA SER A 76 1.43 7.92 -14.50
C SER A 76 2.65 7.73 -13.61
N LYS A 77 2.86 6.52 -13.06
CA LYS A 77 3.97 6.21 -12.16
C LYS A 77 5.27 5.97 -12.92
N ASN A 78 5.78 6.96 -13.62
CA ASN A 78 6.95 6.85 -14.51
C ASN A 78 7.88 8.06 -14.43
N LEU A 79 9.11 7.92 -14.98
CA LEU A 79 10.15 8.96 -14.94
C LEU A 79 9.74 10.28 -15.61
N ARG A 80 8.88 10.25 -16.65
CA ARG A 80 8.43 11.47 -17.32
C ARG A 80 7.55 12.31 -16.40
N VAL A 81 6.51 11.70 -15.83
CA VAL A 81 5.61 12.38 -14.90
C VAL A 81 6.34 12.82 -13.63
N PHE A 82 7.30 12.01 -13.16
CA PHE A 82 8.19 12.37 -12.06
C PHE A 82 9.00 13.64 -12.39
N GLY A 83 9.58 13.72 -13.58
CA GLY A 83 10.27 14.92 -14.06
C GLY A 83 9.35 16.15 -14.13
N ASP A 84 8.14 15.98 -14.66
CA ASP A 84 7.13 17.05 -14.72
C ASP A 84 6.77 17.59 -13.32
N VAL A 85 6.71 16.71 -12.31
CA VAL A 85 6.48 17.13 -10.91
C VAL A 85 7.68 17.91 -10.38
N LEU A 86 8.92 17.46 -10.61
CA LEU A 86 10.13 18.20 -10.17
C LEU A 86 10.19 19.60 -10.80
N GLU A 87 9.91 19.73 -12.10
CA GLU A 87 9.83 21.03 -12.78
C GLU A 87 8.73 21.91 -12.20
N ALA A 88 7.59 21.32 -11.82
CA ALA A 88 6.50 22.07 -11.18
C ALA A 88 6.87 22.58 -9.79
N LEU A 89 7.68 21.83 -9.00
CA LEU A 89 8.23 22.27 -7.72
C LEU A 89 9.21 23.43 -7.93
N ALA A 90 10.14 23.31 -8.88
CA ALA A 90 11.08 24.36 -9.22
C ALA A 90 10.38 25.63 -9.73
N GLY A 91 9.41 25.49 -10.61
CA GLY A 91 8.57 26.61 -11.11
C GLY A 91 7.63 27.23 -10.06
N PHE A 92 7.58 26.68 -8.84
CA PHE A 92 6.94 27.25 -7.66
C PHE A 92 7.97 27.91 -6.72
N ASP A 93 9.24 27.97 -7.11
CA ASP A 93 10.35 28.47 -6.32
C ASP A 93 10.41 27.83 -4.93
N MET A 94 10.22 26.52 -4.84
CA MET A 94 10.36 25.79 -3.59
C MET A 94 11.82 25.70 -3.16
N SER A 95 12.07 25.91 -1.90
CA SER A 95 13.37 25.78 -1.25
C SER A 95 13.47 24.44 -0.48
N ARG A 96 14.65 24.17 0.10
CA ARG A 96 14.85 22.98 0.94
C ARG A 96 14.04 23.00 2.24
N SER A 97 13.64 24.17 2.71
CA SER A 97 12.82 24.34 3.93
C SER A 97 11.33 24.22 3.69
N ASP A 98 10.89 24.10 2.43
CA ASP A 98 9.49 23.90 2.06
C ASP A 98 9.12 22.42 2.10
N ALA A 99 7.83 22.11 1.97
CA ALA A 99 7.35 20.75 2.15
C ALA A 99 6.45 20.29 0.99
N LEU A 100 6.43 18.97 0.78
CA LEU A 100 5.53 18.31 -0.14
C LEU A 100 4.49 17.50 0.65
N VAL A 101 3.23 17.63 0.27
CA VAL A 101 2.11 16.83 0.78
C VAL A 101 1.54 16.00 -0.37
N THR A 102 1.35 14.70 -0.19
CA THR A 102 0.52 13.92 -1.12
C THR A 102 -0.89 13.79 -0.57
N LEU A 103 -1.90 14.08 -1.40
CA LEU A 103 -3.31 13.84 -1.10
C LEU A 103 -3.85 12.88 -2.16
N SER A 104 -3.81 11.56 -1.87
CA SER A 104 -3.97 10.60 -2.96
C SER A 104 -4.06 9.14 -2.54
N GLY A 105 -4.33 8.27 -3.52
CA GLY A 105 -4.00 6.85 -3.44
C GLY A 105 -2.49 6.57 -3.55
N GLY A 106 -2.11 5.31 -3.80
CA GLY A 106 -0.72 4.86 -3.80
C GLY A 106 0.16 5.51 -4.87
N VAL A 107 -0.35 5.69 -6.10
CA VAL A 107 0.47 6.16 -7.24
C VAL A 107 1.03 7.57 -7.02
N PRO A 108 0.23 8.62 -6.75
CA PRO A 108 0.80 9.92 -6.44
C PRO A 108 1.53 9.94 -5.08
N GLY A 109 1.18 9.03 -4.14
CA GLY A 109 1.88 8.86 -2.88
C GLY A 109 3.34 8.46 -3.09
N ASP A 110 3.57 7.41 -3.88
CA ASP A 110 4.91 6.91 -4.20
C ASP A 110 5.71 7.89 -5.06
N LEU A 111 5.10 8.43 -6.13
CA LEU A 111 5.76 9.37 -7.02
C LEU A 111 6.10 10.69 -6.32
N GLY A 112 5.15 11.24 -5.55
CA GLY A 112 5.35 12.47 -4.78
C GLY A 112 6.37 12.30 -3.66
N GLY A 113 6.37 11.15 -2.97
CA GLY A 113 7.40 10.84 -1.99
C GLY A 113 8.79 10.70 -2.60
N PHE A 114 8.91 10.10 -3.79
CA PHE A 114 10.18 10.04 -4.51
C PHE A 114 10.60 11.43 -5.04
N ALA A 115 9.66 12.26 -5.45
CA ALA A 115 9.94 13.65 -5.79
C ALA A 115 10.46 14.43 -4.56
N ALA A 116 9.86 14.26 -3.39
CA ALA A 116 10.34 14.86 -2.15
C ALA A 116 11.76 14.39 -1.76
N ALA A 117 12.05 13.10 -1.92
CA ALA A 117 13.36 12.53 -1.67
C ALA A 117 14.46 13.09 -2.61
N SER A 118 14.08 13.43 -3.84
CA SER A 118 15.01 13.84 -4.90
C SER A 118 15.16 15.35 -5.02
N TYR A 119 14.08 16.11 -4.83
CA TYR A 119 14.10 17.57 -4.95
C TYR A 119 14.99 18.19 -3.87
N MET A 120 15.94 19.06 -4.28
CA MET A 120 16.92 19.71 -3.39
C MET A 120 17.70 18.73 -2.49
N ARG A 121 17.79 17.44 -2.84
CA ARG A 121 18.37 16.30 -2.08
C ARG A 121 17.59 15.94 -0.83
N GLY A 122 16.29 16.21 -0.83
CA GLY A 122 15.34 15.89 0.22
C GLY A 122 14.69 17.14 0.82
N ILE A 123 13.36 17.14 0.81
CA ILE A 123 12.48 18.14 1.47
C ILE A 123 11.49 17.42 2.37
N ASP A 124 10.90 18.12 3.36
CA ASP A 124 9.88 17.54 4.22
C ASP A 124 8.72 16.96 3.40
N PHE A 125 8.26 15.77 3.80
CA PHE A 125 7.24 15.00 3.10
C PHE A 125 6.13 14.56 4.05
N PHE A 126 4.86 14.72 3.64
CA PHE A 126 3.68 14.30 4.41
C PHE A 126 2.69 13.58 3.50
N GLN A 127 1.88 12.68 4.09
CA GLN A 127 0.88 11.92 3.34
C GLN A 127 -0.52 12.06 3.92
N ILE A 128 -1.50 12.25 3.03
CA ILE A 128 -2.94 12.21 3.32
C ILE A 128 -3.56 11.18 2.36
N PRO A 129 -3.56 9.89 2.76
CA PRO A 129 -4.03 8.81 1.89
C PRO A 129 -5.55 8.83 1.73
N THR A 130 -6.03 8.67 0.49
CA THR A 130 -7.46 8.74 0.13
C THR A 130 -8.08 7.41 -0.29
N THR A 131 -7.29 6.33 -0.39
CA THR A 131 -7.77 4.97 -0.67
C THR A 131 -7.48 4.06 0.52
N ILE A 132 -8.25 2.96 0.68
CA ILE A 132 -7.97 1.98 1.76
C ILE A 132 -6.54 1.46 1.63
N LEU A 133 -6.13 1.03 0.43
CA LEU A 133 -4.78 0.53 0.19
C LEU A 133 -3.70 1.53 0.65
N ALA A 134 -3.90 2.82 0.38
CA ALA A 134 -2.95 3.83 0.83
C ALA A 134 -3.03 4.08 2.34
N GLN A 135 -4.22 4.05 2.95
CA GLN A 135 -4.40 4.26 4.39
C GLN A 135 -3.77 3.15 5.23
N ILE A 136 -3.82 1.89 4.77
CA ILE A 136 -3.35 0.75 5.55
C ILE A 136 -1.96 0.25 5.13
N ASP A 137 -1.50 0.62 3.93
CA ASP A 137 -0.28 0.04 3.36
C ASP A 137 0.65 1.09 2.76
N SER A 138 0.43 1.62 1.55
CA SER A 138 1.46 2.33 0.79
C SER A 138 1.96 3.62 1.46
N SER A 139 1.18 4.28 2.33
CA SER A 139 1.64 5.46 3.08
C SER A 139 2.58 5.17 4.25
N VAL A 140 2.83 3.89 4.57
CA VAL A 140 3.61 3.48 5.74
C VAL A 140 4.90 2.79 5.31
N GLY A 141 6.05 3.21 5.91
CA GLY A 141 7.34 2.55 5.73
C GLY A 141 8.21 3.05 4.60
N GLY A 142 7.89 4.23 4.05
CA GLY A 142 8.80 5.06 3.25
C GLY A 142 9.27 4.49 1.92
N LYS A 143 8.67 3.42 1.39
CA LYS A 143 8.98 2.93 0.04
C LYS A 143 8.33 3.85 -0.98
N VAL A 144 9.12 4.67 -1.64
CA VAL A 144 8.65 5.62 -2.66
C VAL A 144 9.38 5.36 -3.97
N ALA A 145 8.66 5.31 -5.09
CA ALA A 145 9.25 4.89 -6.35
C ALA A 145 8.42 5.27 -7.57
N VAL A 146 9.04 5.11 -8.73
CA VAL A 146 8.39 5.11 -10.04
C VAL A 146 8.78 3.88 -10.84
N ASP A 147 7.97 3.56 -11.84
CA ASP A 147 8.17 2.42 -12.72
C ASP A 147 9.16 2.75 -13.83
N LEU A 148 9.91 1.74 -14.23
CA LEU A 148 10.71 1.75 -15.44
C LEU A 148 10.07 0.83 -16.51
N ARG A 149 10.52 0.95 -17.75
CA ARG A 149 10.07 0.04 -18.83
C ARG A 149 10.34 -1.44 -18.54
N SER A 150 11.34 -1.70 -17.69
CA SER A 150 11.77 -3.05 -17.31
C SER A 150 11.04 -3.62 -16.10
N GLY A 151 10.21 -2.84 -15.39
CA GLY A 151 9.43 -3.31 -14.24
C GLY A 151 8.95 -2.21 -13.30
N LYS A 152 8.04 -2.59 -12.40
CA LYS A 152 7.46 -1.70 -11.38
C LYS A 152 8.46 -1.38 -10.27
N ASN A 153 8.37 -0.16 -9.75
CA ASN A 153 9.06 0.31 -8.53
C ASN A 153 10.60 0.15 -8.55
N LEU A 154 11.21 0.17 -9.74
CA LEU A 154 12.67 -0.05 -9.88
C LEU A 154 13.52 1.19 -9.66
N ALA A 155 12.94 2.39 -9.72
CA ALA A 155 13.62 3.65 -9.44
C ALA A 155 12.93 4.34 -8.26
N GLY A 156 13.62 4.46 -7.12
CA GLY A 156 13.01 5.00 -5.90
C GLY A 156 14.00 5.16 -4.75
N ALA A 157 13.45 5.44 -3.59
CA ALA A 157 14.17 5.63 -2.34
C ALA A 157 13.40 5.03 -1.16
N PHE A 158 14.10 4.80 -0.05
CA PHE A 158 13.49 4.70 1.26
C PHE A 158 13.46 6.11 1.86
N TYR A 159 12.32 6.76 1.84
CA TYR A 159 12.15 8.14 2.32
C TYR A 159 10.92 8.24 3.23
N GLN A 160 11.17 8.38 4.53
CA GLN A 160 10.09 8.38 5.51
C GLN A 160 9.35 9.72 5.51
N PRO A 161 8.00 9.73 5.58
CA PRO A 161 7.24 10.95 5.76
C PRO A 161 7.49 11.53 7.17
N LYS A 162 7.33 12.84 7.34
CA LYS A 162 7.33 13.50 8.66
C LYS A 162 6.01 13.31 9.42
N GLY A 163 4.96 12.89 8.71
CA GLY A 163 3.64 12.56 9.27
C GLY A 163 2.72 11.98 8.22
N VAL A 164 1.80 11.14 8.67
CA VAL A 164 0.71 10.56 7.85
C VAL A 164 -0.61 10.86 8.54
N PHE A 165 -1.58 11.40 7.78
CA PHE A 165 -2.89 11.79 8.29
C PHE A 165 -3.98 10.97 7.60
N ILE A 166 -4.50 9.98 8.30
CA ILE A 166 -5.48 9.03 7.79
C ILE A 166 -6.88 9.47 8.23
N ASP A 167 -7.67 9.91 7.27
CA ASP A 167 -9.07 10.27 7.47
C ASP A 167 -9.98 9.23 6.80
N PRO A 168 -10.65 8.36 7.56
CA PRO A 168 -11.56 7.36 7.00
C PRO A 168 -12.73 7.97 6.21
N ASP A 169 -13.12 9.21 6.47
CA ASP A 169 -14.21 9.87 5.73
C ASP A 169 -13.87 10.10 4.26
N LEU A 170 -12.57 10.14 3.90
CA LEU A 170 -12.14 10.24 2.50
C LEU A 170 -12.51 9.01 1.67
N LEU A 171 -12.77 7.88 2.33
CA LEU A 171 -13.18 6.65 1.67
C LEU A 171 -14.62 6.70 1.12
N SER A 172 -15.44 7.65 1.60
CA SER A 172 -16.83 7.82 1.14
C SER A 172 -16.96 8.14 -0.36
N THR A 173 -15.91 8.66 -0.98
CA THR A 173 -15.86 8.97 -2.41
C THR A 173 -15.14 7.88 -3.23
N LEU A 174 -14.62 6.85 -2.58
CA LEU A 174 -13.90 5.77 -3.25
C LEU A 174 -14.88 4.76 -3.87
N PRO A 175 -14.76 4.41 -5.15
CA PRO A 175 -15.59 3.36 -5.74
C PRO A 175 -15.44 2.03 -5.01
N THR A 176 -16.55 1.31 -4.84
CA THR A 176 -16.63 0.07 -4.03
C THR A 176 -15.57 -0.97 -4.41
N ARG A 177 -15.24 -1.12 -5.71
CA ARG A 177 -14.19 -2.05 -6.17
C ARG A 177 -12.84 -1.75 -5.51
N TYR A 178 -12.46 -0.47 -5.41
CA TYR A 178 -11.20 -0.06 -4.78
C TYR A 178 -11.24 -0.12 -3.25
N VAL A 179 -12.45 -0.08 -2.65
CA VAL A 179 -12.61 -0.40 -1.23
C VAL A 179 -12.25 -1.86 -0.99
N HIS A 180 -12.86 -2.78 -1.74
CA HIS A 180 -12.59 -4.22 -1.62
C HIS A 180 -11.14 -4.55 -1.97
N ASP A 181 -10.60 -3.94 -3.03
CA ASP A 181 -9.20 -4.07 -3.43
C ASP A 181 -8.23 -3.80 -2.26
N GLY A 182 -8.39 -2.66 -1.60
CA GLY A 182 -7.54 -2.33 -0.44
C GLY A 182 -7.74 -3.26 0.75
N LEU A 183 -8.97 -3.79 0.96
CA LEU A 183 -9.25 -4.71 2.07
C LEU A 183 -8.55 -6.06 1.91
N ALA A 184 -8.14 -6.48 0.70
CA ALA A 184 -7.32 -7.68 0.52
C ALA A 184 -6.02 -7.59 1.33
N GLU A 185 -5.40 -6.41 1.38
CA GLU A 185 -4.20 -6.16 2.18
C GLU A 185 -4.49 -6.21 3.69
N ALA A 186 -5.65 -5.72 4.13
CA ALA A 186 -6.05 -5.85 5.54
C ALA A 186 -6.28 -7.31 5.95
N VAL A 187 -6.90 -8.12 5.09
CA VAL A 187 -7.04 -9.58 5.29
C VAL A 187 -5.66 -10.23 5.36
N LYS A 188 -4.72 -9.83 4.50
CA LYS A 188 -3.33 -10.30 4.55
C LYS A 188 -2.71 -10.08 5.93
N TYR A 189 -2.85 -8.88 6.51
CA TYR A 189 -2.34 -8.60 7.86
C TYR A 189 -2.98 -9.51 8.92
N GLY A 190 -4.28 -9.78 8.80
CA GLY A 190 -4.98 -10.75 9.64
C GLY A 190 -4.39 -12.15 9.53
N CYS A 191 -4.07 -12.60 8.32
CA CYS A 191 -3.48 -13.91 8.07
C CYS A 191 -2.07 -14.06 8.64
N ILE A 192 -1.21 -13.04 8.50
CA ILE A 192 0.22 -13.18 8.80
C ILE A 192 0.59 -12.79 10.23
N GLY A 193 -0.24 -12.03 10.96
CA GLY A 193 0.20 -11.49 12.25
C GLY A 193 -0.89 -11.02 13.22
N ASP A 194 -2.14 -10.84 12.79
CA ASP A 194 -3.22 -10.33 13.66
C ASP A 194 -4.49 -11.18 13.53
N ARG A 195 -4.55 -12.24 14.35
CA ARG A 195 -5.71 -13.13 14.37
C ARG A 195 -7.02 -12.41 14.69
N GLU A 196 -7.02 -11.42 15.58
CA GLU A 196 -8.24 -10.68 15.94
C GLU A 196 -8.73 -9.82 14.78
N LEU A 197 -7.83 -9.27 13.96
CA LEU A 197 -8.20 -8.57 12.72
C LEU A 197 -8.89 -9.55 11.75
N PHE A 198 -8.37 -10.77 11.62
CA PHE A 198 -8.99 -11.77 10.77
C PHE A 198 -10.39 -12.17 11.28
N GLU A 199 -10.52 -12.43 12.58
CA GLU A 199 -11.80 -12.77 13.23
C GLU A 199 -12.81 -11.60 13.13
N LEU A 200 -12.33 -10.35 13.13
CA LEU A 200 -13.18 -9.19 12.84
C LEU A 200 -13.77 -9.28 11.42
N PHE A 201 -12.97 -9.63 10.40
CA PHE A 201 -13.50 -9.85 9.05
C PHE A 201 -14.49 -11.00 8.97
N GLU A 202 -14.30 -12.07 9.73
CA GLU A 202 -15.27 -13.17 9.81
C GLU A 202 -16.62 -12.72 10.38
N SER A 203 -16.62 -11.75 11.29
CA SER A 203 -17.83 -11.21 11.92
C SER A 203 -18.60 -10.18 11.08
N ILE A 204 -18.00 -9.63 10.02
CA ILE A 204 -18.63 -8.66 9.13
C ILE A 204 -19.59 -9.39 8.19
N GLU A 205 -20.87 -9.03 8.24
CA GLU A 205 -21.91 -9.62 7.39
C GLU A 205 -22.51 -8.58 6.42
N THR A 206 -22.47 -7.30 6.76
CA THR A 206 -23.09 -6.23 5.98
C THR A 206 -22.09 -5.12 5.65
N LYS A 207 -22.45 -4.27 4.69
CA LYS A 207 -21.68 -3.07 4.38
C LYS A 207 -21.64 -2.11 5.58
N GLU A 208 -22.72 -2.01 6.33
CA GLU A 208 -22.83 -1.19 7.53
C GLU A 208 -21.88 -1.69 8.63
N ASP A 209 -21.75 -3.03 8.78
CA ASP A 209 -20.75 -3.60 9.70
C ASP A 209 -19.32 -3.22 9.29
N LEU A 210 -19.02 -3.28 7.98
CA LEU A 210 -17.72 -2.86 7.47
C LEU A 210 -17.45 -1.39 7.76
N GLU A 211 -18.40 -0.51 7.46
CA GLU A 211 -18.27 0.94 7.69
C GLU A 211 -18.09 1.29 9.18
N LYS A 212 -18.77 0.55 10.06
CA LYS A 212 -18.64 0.70 11.52
C LYS A 212 -17.26 0.28 12.02
N ASN A 213 -16.66 -0.73 11.41
CA ASN A 213 -15.39 -1.30 11.86
C ASN A 213 -14.18 -0.75 11.08
N ILE A 214 -14.37 0.13 10.09
CA ILE A 214 -13.31 0.56 9.20
C ILE A 214 -12.13 1.22 9.92
N GLU A 215 -12.37 2.02 10.96
CA GLU A 215 -11.29 2.65 11.74
C GLU A 215 -10.46 1.63 12.51
N GLU A 216 -11.08 0.56 13.01
CA GLU A 216 -10.37 -0.51 13.70
C GLU A 216 -9.56 -1.35 12.72
N ILE A 217 -10.12 -1.65 11.54
CA ILE A 217 -9.41 -2.34 10.44
C ILE A 217 -8.17 -1.52 10.03
N ILE A 218 -8.32 -0.22 9.82
CA ILE A 218 -7.22 0.68 9.47
C ILE A 218 -6.15 0.67 10.58
N LEU A 219 -6.55 0.87 11.83
CA LEU A 219 -5.62 0.92 12.96
C LEU A 219 -4.81 -0.37 13.08
N ARG A 220 -5.48 -1.53 13.06
CA ARG A 220 -4.82 -2.83 13.20
C ARG A 220 -3.87 -3.11 12.03
N SER A 221 -4.28 -2.78 10.82
CA SER A 221 -3.42 -2.90 9.63
C SER A 221 -2.17 -2.02 9.74
N VAL A 222 -2.33 -0.76 10.13
CA VAL A 222 -1.22 0.18 10.35
C VAL A 222 -0.28 -0.32 11.46
N LEU A 223 -0.80 -0.84 12.57
CA LEU A 223 0.00 -1.41 13.66
C LEU A 223 0.82 -2.61 13.18
N GLN A 224 0.21 -3.53 12.41
CA GLN A 224 0.92 -4.68 11.85
C GLN A 224 2.02 -4.23 10.89
N LYS A 225 1.72 -3.30 9.98
CA LYS A 225 2.74 -2.80 9.06
C LYS A 225 3.87 -2.09 9.79
N THR A 226 3.55 -1.24 10.76
CA THR A 226 4.53 -0.52 11.58
C THR A 226 5.50 -1.48 12.25
N LYS A 227 5.02 -2.57 12.84
CA LYS A 227 5.86 -3.61 13.45
C LYS A 227 6.90 -4.14 12.46
N PHE A 228 6.50 -4.55 11.26
CA PHE A 228 7.44 -5.05 10.25
C PHE A 228 8.41 -3.98 9.73
N VAL A 229 7.96 -2.73 9.65
CA VAL A 229 8.81 -1.60 9.24
C VAL A 229 9.86 -1.27 10.28
N GLU A 230 9.51 -1.29 11.57
CA GLU A 230 10.44 -1.06 12.69
C GLU A 230 11.47 -2.18 12.82
N GLU A 231 11.05 -3.45 12.61
CA GLU A 231 11.95 -4.61 12.63
C GLU A 231 12.89 -4.64 11.41
N ASP A 232 12.46 -4.16 10.25
CA ASP A 232 13.19 -4.28 8.99
C ASP A 232 12.84 -3.14 8.03
N GLN A 233 13.40 -1.96 8.30
CA GLN A 233 13.13 -0.75 7.52
C GLN A 233 13.41 -0.91 6.01
N TYR A 234 14.45 -1.67 5.65
CA TYR A 234 14.97 -1.78 4.29
C TYR A 234 14.52 -3.05 3.54
N ASP A 235 13.60 -3.83 4.11
CA ASP A 235 13.00 -5.02 3.48
C ASP A 235 14.03 -6.11 3.09
N ASN A 236 14.95 -6.38 3.99
CA ASN A 236 15.97 -7.41 3.79
C ASN A 236 15.69 -8.71 4.56
N GLY A 237 14.69 -8.73 5.44
CA GLY A 237 14.41 -9.83 6.37
C GLY A 237 12.91 -10.01 6.65
N SER A 238 12.47 -9.72 7.90
CA SER A 238 11.12 -9.99 8.38
C SER A 238 10.02 -9.26 7.61
N ARG A 239 10.30 -8.09 7.05
CA ARG A 239 9.33 -7.33 6.25
C ARG A 239 8.87 -8.08 4.98
N GLN A 240 9.64 -9.07 4.51
CA GLN A 240 9.21 -9.96 3.42
C GLN A 240 7.92 -10.73 3.72
N MET A 241 7.55 -10.88 5.01
CA MET A 241 6.25 -11.46 5.41
C MET A 241 5.06 -10.72 4.78
N LEU A 242 5.20 -9.43 4.50
CA LEU A 242 4.18 -8.63 3.82
C LEU A 242 3.89 -9.09 2.38
N ASN A 243 4.73 -9.96 1.81
CA ASN A 243 4.55 -10.51 0.46
C ASN A 243 3.65 -11.77 0.43
N PHE A 244 2.88 -12.08 1.48
CA PHE A 244 1.91 -13.17 1.43
C PHE A 244 0.90 -12.93 0.29
N GLY A 245 0.76 -13.92 -0.60
CA GLY A 245 -0.05 -13.82 -1.82
C GLY A 245 0.61 -13.07 -2.99
N HIS A 246 1.62 -12.24 -2.76
CA HIS A 246 2.18 -11.32 -3.78
C HIS A 246 2.97 -12.04 -4.88
N THR A 247 3.61 -13.17 -4.61
CA THR A 247 4.35 -13.92 -5.65
C THR A 247 3.44 -14.31 -6.80
N ILE A 248 2.25 -14.83 -6.48
CA ILE A 248 1.22 -15.20 -7.45
C ILE A 248 0.48 -13.94 -7.94
N GLY A 249 0.13 -13.02 -7.02
CA GLY A 249 -0.56 -11.78 -7.36
C GLY A 249 0.17 -10.95 -8.42
N HIS A 250 1.46 -10.71 -8.24
CA HIS A 250 2.27 -10.01 -9.25
C HIS A 250 2.41 -10.78 -10.57
N ALA A 251 2.42 -12.13 -10.53
CA ALA A 251 2.39 -12.93 -11.74
C ALA A 251 1.07 -12.73 -12.51
N ILE A 252 -0.06 -12.68 -11.80
CA ILE A 252 -1.37 -12.38 -12.38
C ILE A 252 -1.41 -10.97 -12.98
N GLU A 253 -1.00 -9.95 -12.22
CA GLU A 253 -0.95 -8.57 -12.72
C GLU A 253 -0.13 -8.48 -14.03
N ARG A 254 1.02 -9.15 -14.06
CA ARG A 254 1.92 -9.16 -15.22
C ARG A 254 1.32 -9.91 -16.40
N TYR A 255 0.72 -11.08 -16.19
CA TYR A 255 0.07 -11.87 -17.23
C TYR A 255 -1.04 -11.07 -17.94
N PHE A 256 -1.82 -10.31 -17.17
CA PHE A 256 -2.90 -9.46 -17.68
C PHE A 256 -2.46 -8.02 -18.01
N HIS A 257 -1.17 -7.75 -18.10
CA HIS A 257 -0.62 -6.43 -18.42
C HIS A 257 -1.19 -5.30 -17.55
N TYR A 258 -1.45 -5.60 -16.25
CA TYR A 258 -1.98 -4.64 -15.25
C TYR A 258 -3.34 -4.02 -15.62
N SER A 259 -4.15 -4.68 -16.44
CA SER A 259 -5.39 -4.12 -16.99
C SER A 259 -6.68 -4.77 -16.50
N THR A 260 -6.64 -6.05 -16.11
CA THR A 260 -7.83 -6.85 -15.80
C THR A 260 -8.11 -6.94 -14.32
N TYR A 261 -7.09 -7.35 -13.55
CA TYR A 261 -7.16 -7.46 -12.10
C TYR A 261 -6.51 -6.26 -11.42
N THR A 262 -7.12 -5.80 -10.34
CA THR A 262 -6.50 -4.84 -9.43
C THR A 262 -5.45 -5.55 -8.58
N HIS A 263 -4.63 -4.78 -7.88
CA HIS A 263 -3.57 -5.31 -7.02
C HIS A 263 -4.13 -6.26 -5.95
N GLY A 264 -5.12 -5.80 -5.19
CA GLY A 264 -5.73 -6.61 -4.13
C GLY A 264 -6.49 -7.83 -4.64
N GLU A 265 -7.13 -7.75 -5.83
CA GLU A 265 -7.73 -8.92 -6.48
C GLU A 265 -6.65 -9.98 -6.80
N GLY A 266 -5.50 -9.56 -7.34
CA GLY A 266 -4.36 -10.44 -7.59
C GLY A 266 -3.80 -11.06 -6.32
N VAL A 267 -3.62 -10.25 -5.27
CA VAL A 267 -3.13 -10.71 -3.97
C VAL A 267 -4.12 -11.68 -3.30
N ALA A 268 -5.42 -11.41 -3.38
CA ALA A 268 -6.46 -12.30 -2.85
C ALA A 268 -6.43 -13.69 -3.51
N ILE A 269 -6.35 -13.74 -4.84
CA ILE A 269 -6.16 -15.01 -5.56
C ILE A 269 -4.86 -15.68 -5.10
N GLY A 270 -3.77 -14.93 -5.02
CA GLY A 270 -2.47 -15.45 -4.62
C GLY A 270 -2.47 -16.03 -3.21
N MET A 271 -3.11 -15.36 -2.25
CA MET A 271 -3.30 -15.88 -0.89
C MET A 271 -4.11 -17.19 -0.90
N SER A 272 -5.22 -17.22 -1.65
CA SER A 272 -6.10 -18.38 -1.74
C SER A 272 -5.38 -19.61 -2.33
N LEU A 273 -4.71 -19.45 -3.47
CA LEU A 273 -4.03 -20.55 -4.16
C LEU A 273 -2.85 -21.08 -3.34
N LEU A 274 -2.02 -20.17 -2.81
CA LEU A 274 -0.87 -20.56 -2.00
C LEU A 274 -1.29 -21.26 -0.70
N SER A 275 -2.34 -20.76 -0.02
CA SER A 275 -2.87 -21.40 1.20
C SER A 275 -3.42 -22.79 0.91
N ALA A 276 -4.18 -22.96 -0.16
CA ALA A 276 -4.73 -24.27 -0.54
C ALA A 276 -3.64 -25.31 -0.79
N GLN A 277 -2.58 -24.91 -1.49
CA GLN A 277 -1.48 -25.81 -1.78
C GLN A 277 -0.60 -26.09 -0.55
N SER A 278 -0.31 -25.07 0.25
CA SER A 278 0.45 -25.24 1.50
C SER A 278 -0.28 -26.08 2.55
N GLU A 279 -1.63 -26.05 2.56
CA GLU A 279 -2.46 -26.93 3.40
C GLU A 279 -2.35 -28.40 2.94
N LYS A 280 -2.43 -28.66 1.61
CA LYS A 280 -2.21 -29.99 1.05
C LYS A 280 -0.79 -30.53 1.33
N LEU A 281 0.20 -29.67 1.33
CA LEU A 281 1.59 -30.01 1.64
C LEU A 281 1.87 -30.12 3.15
N GLY A 282 0.88 -29.87 4.03
CA GLY A 282 1.01 -29.96 5.48
C GLY A 282 1.76 -28.79 6.16
N TYR A 283 1.94 -27.68 5.44
CA TYR A 283 2.52 -26.45 6.01
C TYR A 283 1.48 -25.59 6.70
N THR A 284 0.27 -25.53 6.18
CA THR A 284 -0.86 -24.76 6.72
C THR A 284 -1.80 -25.68 7.50
N GLU A 285 -2.28 -25.24 8.65
CA GLU A 285 -3.26 -25.93 9.48
C GLU A 285 -4.58 -26.14 8.71
N SER A 286 -5.15 -27.35 8.83
CA SER A 286 -6.38 -27.70 8.11
C SER A 286 -7.55 -26.76 8.41
N GLY A 287 -8.29 -26.38 7.36
CA GLY A 287 -9.44 -25.47 7.44
C GLY A 287 -9.11 -23.98 7.34
N CYS A 288 -7.83 -23.60 7.43
CA CYS A 288 -7.43 -22.19 7.29
C CYS A 288 -7.75 -21.62 5.89
N THR A 289 -7.57 -22.43 4.85
CA THR A 289 -7.88 -22.02 3.47
C THR A 289 -9.35 -21.72 3.27
N ASP A 290 -10.23 -22.57 3.81
CA ASP A 290 -11.67 -22.38 3.68
C ASP A 290 -12.14 -21.12 4.41
N ARG A 291 -11.59 -20.86 5.60
CA ARG A 291 -11.84 -19.62 6.35
C ARG A 291 -11.39 -18.39 5.56
N LEU A 292 -10.17 -18.41 5.01
CA LEU A 292 -9.63 -17.34 4.19
C LEU A 292 -10.52 -17.08 2.96
N ARG A 293 -10.89 -18.14 2.22
CA ARG A 293 -11.76 -18.04 1.05
C ARG A 293 -13.13 -17.49 1.40
N ALA A 294 -13.70 -17.87 2.55
CA ALA A 294 -14.97 -17.34 3.03
C ALA A 294 -14.90 -15.83 3.27
N VAL A 295 -13.86 -15.32 3.95
CA VAL A 295 -13.64 -13.89 4.17
C VAL A 295 -13.44 -13.15 2.85
N LEU A 296 -12.60 -13.64 1.95
CA LEU A 296 -12.36 -13.01 0.65
C LEU A 296 -13.65 -12.90 -0.18
N LYS A 297 -14.48 -13.96 -0.20
CA LYS A 297 -15.77 -13.96 -0.91
C LYS A 297 -16.77 -12.97 -0.31
N LYS A 298 -16.84 -12.82 1.02
CA LYS A 298 -17.66 -11.78 1.68
C LYS A 298 -17.27 -10.37 1.22
N LEU A 299 -15.99 -10.15 0.99
CA LEU A 299 -15.43 -8.89 0.47
C LEU A 299 -15.48 -8.79 -1.07
N ALA A 300 -16.24 -9.67 -1.74
CA ALA A 300 -16.35 -9.73 -3.21
C ALA A 300 -14.96 -9.82 -3.92
N LEU A 301 -13.98 -10.43 -3.27
CA LEU A 301 -12.63 -10.65 -3.81
C LEU A 301 -12.56 -12.05 -4.46
N PRO A 302 -11.91 -12.18 -5.61
CA PRO A 302 -11.74 -13.46 -6.28
C PRO A 302 -10.79 -14.38 -5.49
N THR A 303 -11.05 -15.70 -5.55
CA THR A 303 -10.26 -16.73 -4.85
C THR A 303 -9.64 -17.76 -5.78
N SER A 304 -9.92 -17.66 -7.09
CA SER A 304 -9.41 -18.56 -8.12
C SER A 304 -9.22 -17.81 -9.44
N ILE A 305 -8.56 -18.44 -10.38
CA ILE A 305 -8.27 -17.85 -11.70
C ILE A 305 -8.20 -18.96 -12.75
N GLY A 306 -8.75 -18.71 -13.93
CA GLY A 306 -8.73 -19.64 -15.08
C GLY A 306 -7.47 -19.51 -15.96
N VAL A 307 -6.29 -19.30 -15.36
CA VAL A 307 -5.01 -19.24 -16.05
C VAL A 307 -4.20 -20.51 -15.73
N PRO A 308 -3.57 -21.17 -16.69
CA PRO A 308 -2.71 -22.32 -16.42
C PRO A 308 -1.60 -21.99 -15.43
N ALA A 309 -1.31 -22.92 -14.51
CA ALA A 309 -0.30 -22.73 -13.47
C ALA A 309 1.09 -22.42 -14.05
N GLU A 310 1.43 -23.05 -15.17
CA GLU A 310 2.71 -22.87 -15.89
C GLU A 310 2.93 -21.42 -16.32
N GLU A 311 1.88 -20.73 -16.76
CA GLU A 311 1.93 -19.32 -17.14
C GLU A 311 2.21 -18.44 -15.92
N LEU A 312 1.54 -18.68 -14.79
CA LEU A 312 1.79 -17.95 -13.55
C LEU A 312 3.22 -18.19 -13.02
N ILE A 313 3.70 -19.42 -13.09
CA ILE A 313 5.07 -19.79 -12.69
C ILE A 313 6.08 -19.04 -13.56
N LEU A 314 5.88 -19.03 -14.88
CA LEU A 314 6.75 -18.31 -15.82
C LEU A 314 6.87 -16.83 -15.44
N HIS A 315 5.73 -16.18 -15.17
CA HIS A 315 5.68 -14.78 -14.78
C HIS A 315 6.24 -14.53 -13.36
N ALA A 316 6.07 -15.44 -12.42
CA ALA A 316 6.66 -15.37 -11.08
C ALA A 316 8.19 -15.47 -11.11
N LEU A 317 8.75 -16.33 -11.98
CA LEU A 317 10.18 -16.52 -12.14
C LEU A 317 10.88 -15.39 -12.90
N HIS A 318 10.16 -14.66 -13.76
CA HIS A 318 10.75 -13.59 -14.58
C HIS A 318 11.42 -12.50 -13.75
N ASP A 319 10.88 -12.19 -12.59
CA ASP A 319 11.44 -11.20 -11.66
C ASP A 319 12.71 -11.71 -10.94
N LYS A 320 12.90 -13.03 -10.87
CA LYS A 320 13.87 -13.70 -9.98
C LYS A 320 15.02 -14.39 -10.72
N LYS A 321 15.00 -14.47 -12.06
CA LYS A 321 16.16 -14.92 -12.85
C LYS A 321 17.47 -14.18 -12.54
N ARG A 322 17.38 -13.07 -11.79
CA ARG A 322 18.54 -12.28 -11.33
C ARG A 322 19.01 -12.60 -9.90
N ARG A 323 18.30 -13.42 -9.10
CA ARG A 323 18.57 -13.55 -7.65
C ARG A 323 18.91 -14.95 -7.12
N GLY A 324 19.06 -15.98 -7.95
CA GLY A 324 19.53 -17.29 -7.49
C GLY A 324 18.56 -18.47 -7.75
N LYS A 325 18.90 -19.64 -7.20
CA LYS A 325 18.20 -20.91 -7.40
C LYS A 325 16.99 -21.10 -6.45
N GLU A 326 16.72 -20.16 -5.57
CA GLU A 326 15.66 -20.25 -4.57
C GLU A 326 14.73 -19.04 -4.61
N ILE A 327 13.48 -19.26 -4.24
CA ILE A 327 12.44 -18.26 -4.05
C ILE A 327 11.93 -18.32 -2.60
N THR A 328 11.73 -17.18 -1.96
CA THR A 328 11.10 -17.14 -0.66
C THR A 328 9.59 -16.96 -0.82
N LEU A 329 8.81 -17.91 -0.33
CA LEU A 329 7.36 -17.83 -0.22
C LEU A 329 6.98 -17.48 1.21
N VAL A 330 5.90 -16.71 1.38
CA VAL A 330 5.27 -16.49 2.68
C VAL A 330 4.16 -17.50 2.83
N VAL A 331 4.25 -18.35 3.83
CA VAL A 331 3.30 -19.44 4.07
C VAL A 331 2.56 -19.18 5.38
N MET A 332 1.25 -19.11 5.33
CA MET A 332 0.39 -19.03 6.51
C MET A 332 0.39 -20.39 7.22
N ARG A 333 0.91 -20.44 8.44
CA ARG A 333 0.88 -21.65 9.28
C ARG A 333 -0.50 -21.90 9.87
N SER A 334 -1.08 -20.84 10.40
CA SER A 334 -2.46 -20.76 10.88
C SER A 334 -2.91 -19.30 10.81
N ILE A 335 -4.19 -19.04 10.99
CA ILE A 335 -4.68 -17.66 11.04
C ILE A 335 -3.92 -16.86 12.10
N GLY A 336 -3.36 -15.72 11.68
CA GLY A 336 -2.54 -14.84 12.53
C GLY A 336 -1.07 -15.26 12.66
N ARG A 337 -0.64 -16.28 11.93
CA ARG A 337 0.75 -16.76 11.98
C ARG A 337 1.23 -17.22 10.60
N ALA A 338 2.33 -16.65 10.14
CA ALA A 338 2.99 -17.06 8.90
C ALA A 338 4.50 -17.19 9.09
N GLU A 339 5.17 -17.76 8.10
CA GLU A 339 6.62 -17.89 8.04
C GLU A 339 7.16 -17.77 6.64
N LEU A 340 8.46 -17.51 6.53
CA LEU A 340 9.20 -17.49 5.27
C LEU A 340 9.72 -18.91 4.96
N VAL A 341 9.34 -19.45 3.80
CA VAL A 341 9.78 -20.75 3.32
C VAL A 341 10.61 -20.56 2.06
N LYS A 342 11.86 -21.02 2.08
CA LYS A 342 12.71 -21.03 0.88
C LYS A 342 12.41 -22.27 0.06
N VAL A 343 12.09 -22.05 -1.20
CA VAL A 343 11.71 -23.09 -2.17
C VAL A 343 12.65 -23.02 -3.36
N PRO A 344 13.25 -24.15 -3.81
CA PRO A 344 13.97 -24.18 -5.08
C PRO A 344 13.07 -23.71 -6.24
N THR A 345 13.61 -22.92 -7.15
CA THR A 345 12.81 -22.39 -8.29
C THR A 345 12.20 -23.50 -9.13
N GLU A 346 12.85 -24.66 -9.23
CA GLU A 346 12.36 -25.85 -9.91
C GLU A 346 11.18 -26.54 -9.22
N ALA A 347 11.05 -26.35 -7.89
CA ALA A 347 9.94 -26.88 -7.09
C ALA A 347 8.73 -25.91 -6.99
N LEU A 348 8.78 -24.76 -7.66
CA LEU A 348 7.69 -23.78 -7.58
C LEU A 348 6.36 -24.33 -8.15
N ALA A 349 6.43 -25.28 -9.07
CA ALA A 349 5.27 -25.99 -9.61
C ALA A 349 4.48 -26.79 -8.56
N ASP A 350 5.15 -27.22 -7.47
CA ASP A 350 4.49 -27.91 -6.37
C ASP A 350 3.70 -26.94 -5.47
N TRP A 351 3.94 -25.63 -5.58
CA TRP A 351 3.35 -24.58 -4.76
C TRP A 351 2.33 -23.71 -5.49
N ILE A 352 2.38 -23.65 -6.80
CA ILE A 352 1.45 -22.87 -7.62
C ILE A 352 0.61 -23.84 -8.45
N VAL A 353 -0.61 -24.07 -8.00
CA VAL A 353 -1.61 -24.92 -8.68
C VAL A 353 -2.86 -24.08 -8.85
N THR A 354 -3.36 -24.01 -10.09
CA THR A 354 -4.64 -23.38 -10.43
C THR A 354 -5.73 -24.46 -10.52
N GLU A 355 -6.89 -24.14 -9.93
CA GLU A 355 -8.08 -25.01 -9.97
C GLU A 355 -8.88 -24.78 -11.25
#